data_0d078900f817dfe14a21eb905038e244
#
_entry.id   0d078900f817dfe14a21eb905038e244
#
_cell.length_a   1.000
_cell.length_b   1.000
_cell.length_c   1.000
_cell.angle_alpha   90.00
_cell.angle_beta   90.00
_cell.angle_gamma   90.00
#
_symmetry.space_group_name_H-M   'P 1'
#
loop_
_entity.id
_entity.type
_entity.pdbx_description
1 polymer ?
#
loop_
_entity_poly.entity_id
_entity_poly.type
_entity_poly.pdbx_seq_one_letter_code
_entity_poly.pdbx_strand_id
1 'polypeptide(L)'
;MTRQEKHLWYDFLRYYPVKIYKQRIIDDFIADFYCHAARLVIELDGLQHYTNQGIAHDEERTKVFEKQGIYVLRFLNKDVDDDFDGVCRMIDGVINERVKNLP
;
A
#
# COMPACT_ATOMS: atom_id res chain seq x y z
N MET A 1 -8.95 4.99 9.90
CA MET A 1 -8.94 4.52 8.49
C MET A 1 -10.09 5.15 7.72
N THR A 2 -9.84 5.50 6.46
CA THR A 2 -10.89 5.99 5.58
C THR A 2 -11.88 4.87 5.22
N ARG A 3 -12.99 5.24 4.57
CA ARG A 3 -13.96 4.26 4.10
C ARG A 3 -13.34 3.26 3.12
N GLN A 4 -12.49 3.76 2.20
CA GLN A 4 -11.82 2.92 1.22
C GLN A 4 -10.78 1.99 1.86
N GLU A 5 -10.04 2.48 2.85
CA GLU A 5 -9.11 1.65 3.60
C GLU A 5 -9.84 0.54 4.35
N LYS A 6 -10.99 0.86 4.97
CA LYS A 6 -11.82 -0.14 5.64
C LYS A 6 -12.33 -1.19 4.67
N HIS A 7 -12.79 -0.77 3.48
CA HIS A 7 -13.26 -1.70 2.45
C HIS A 7 -12.16 -2.68 2.05
N LEU A 8 -10.97 -2.15 1.75
CA LEU A 8 -9.84 -2.98 1.34
C LEU A 8 -9.40 -3.94 2.45
N TRP A 9 -9.37 -3.45 3.69
CA TRP A 9 -8.97 -4.26 4.83
C TRP A 9 -9.97 -5.36 5.16
N TYR A 10 -11.24 -4.99 5.37
CA TYR A 10 -12.25 -5.94 5.86
C TYR A 10 -12.69 -6.95 4.82
N ASP A 11 -12.68 -6.58 3.53
CA ASP A 11 -13.18 -7.45 2.47
C ASP A 11 -12.06 -8.20 1.73
N PHE A 12 -10.80 -7.85 1.94
CA PHE A 12 -9.70 -8.50 1.24
C PHE A 12 -8.46 -8.75 2.10
N LEU A 13 -7.82 -7.68 2.58
CA LEU A 13 -6.46 -7.81 3.15
C LEU A 13 -6.41 -8.64 4.42
N ARG A 14 -7.41 -8.52 5.30
CA ARG A 14 -7.41 -9.28 6.57
C ARG A 14 -7.50 -10.79 6.36
N TYR A 15 -8.05 -11.23 5.23
CA TYR A 15 -8.18 -12.65 4.89
C TYR A 15 -7.05 -13.15 4.00
N TYR A 16 -6.14 -12.26 3.58
CA TYR A 16 -5.09 -12.63 2.65
C TYR A 16 -4.17 -13.68 3.29
N PRO A 17 -3.76 -14.73 2.52
CA PRO A 17 -2.96 -15.83 3.10
C PRO A 17 -1.61 -15.41 3.65
N VAL A 18 -1.01 -14.34 3.13
CA VAL A 18 0.23 -13.78 3.65
C VAL A 18 -0.12 -12.62 4.58
N LYS A 19 0.52 -12.56 5.73
CA LYS A 19 0.20 -11.56 6.76
C LYS A 19 0.36 -10.14 6.25
N ILE A 20 -0.68 -9.33 6.42
CA ILE A 20 -0.68 -7.91 6.12
C ILE A 20 -1.01 -7.15 7.40
N TYR A 21 -0.23 -6.12 7.69
CA TYR A 21 -0.44 -5.22 8.83
C TYR A 21 -1.09 -3.93 8.35
N LYS A 22 -2.00 -3.40 9.15
CA LYS A 22 -2.61 -2.10 8.88
C LYS A 22 -1.98 -1.04 9.75
N GLN A 23 -1.88 0.19 9.23
CA GLN A 23 -1.37 1.35 9.97
C GLN A 23 -0.03 1.07 10.63
N ARG A 24 0.93 0.58 9.86
CA ARG A 24 2.24 0.19 10.36
C ARG A 24 3.20 1.37 10.34
N ILE A 25 3.87 1.62 11.45
CA ILE A 25 4.93 2.64 11.51
C ILE A 25 6.23 2.03 10.98
N ILE A 26 6.82 2.69 9.98
CA ILE A 26 8.11 2.33 9.39
C ILE A 26 8.95 3.59 9.40
N ASP A 27 10.03 3.61 10.19
CA ASP A 27 10.79 4.82 10.50
C ASP A 27 9.85 5.90 11.06
N ASP A 28 9.81 7.08 10.44
CA ASP A 28 8.96 8.19 10.89
C ASP A 28 7.64 8.26 10.13
N PHE A 29 7.32 7.26 9.31
CA PHE A 29 6.13 7.28 8.46
C PHE A 29 5.16 6.18 8.83
N ILE A 30 3.86 6.45 8.63
CA ILE A 30 2.81 5.45 8.82
C ILE A 30 2.41 4.93 7.45
N ALA A 31 2.60 3.62 7.24
CA ALA A 31 2.11 2.94 6.04
C ALA A 31 0.65 2.54 6.25
N ASP A 32 -0.21 2.76 5.26
CA ASP A 32 -1.60 2.34 5.35
C ASP A 32 -1.69 0.82 5.56
N PHE A 33 -0.97 0.07 4.73
CA PHE A 33 -0.85 -1.39 4.85
C PHE A 33 0.58 -1.82 4.53
N TYR A 34 1.05 -2.85 5.23
CA TYR A 34 2.40 -3.38 5.03
C TYR A 34 2.39 -4.90 5.01
N CYS A 35 3.03 -5.47 3.99
CA CYS A 35 3.28 -6.90 3.89
C CYS A 35 4.78 -7.14 4.04
N HIS A 36 5.19 -7.67 5.18
CA HIS A 36 6.62 -7.88 5.46
C HIS A 36 7.24 -8.94 4.56
N ALA A 37 6.52 -10.04 4.31
CA ALA A 37 7.02 -11.13 3.46
C ALA A 37 7.33 -10.66 2.03
N ALA A 38 6.55 -9.72 1.51
CA ALA A 38 6.72 -9.17 0.17
C ALA A 38 7.54 -7.87 0.16
N ARG A 39 7.88 -7.33 1.32
CA ARG A 39 8.50 -6.00 1.45
C ARG A 39 7.70 -4.97 0.66
N LEU A 40 6.41 -4.92 0.94
CA LEU A 40 5.45 -4.13 0.17
C LEU A 40 4.64 -3.22 1.09
N VAL A 41 4.62 -1.94 0.76
CA VAL A 41 3.70 -0.96 1.34
C VAL A 41 2.58 -0.72 0.34
N ILE A 42 1.34 -0.71 0.80
CA ILE A 42 0.17 -0.39 -0.02
C ILE A 42 -0.42 0.90 0.55
N GLU A 43 -0.59 1.89 -0.33
CA GLU A 43 -1.11 3.21 0.04
C GLU A 43 -2.35 3.55 -0.76
N LEU A 44 -3.34 4.15 -0.09
CA LEU A 44 -4.53 4.69 -0.74
C LEU A 44 -4.50 6.21 -0.61
N ASP A 45 -4.53 6.90 -1.74
CA ASP A 45 -4.41 8.35 -1.79
C ASP A 45 -5.70 9.01 -2.28
N GLY A 46 -6.03 10.16 -1.66
CA GLY A 46 -7.08 11.03 -2.17
C GLY A 46 -6.51 12.07 -3.14
N LEU A 47 -7.38 12.77 -3.84
CA LEU A 47 -6.98 13.77 -4.83
C LEU A 47 -6.26 14.99 -4.22
N GLN A 48 -6.47 15.26 -2.95
CA GLN A 48 -5.86 16.39 -2.27
C GLN A 48 -4.34 16.27 -2.11
N HIS A 49 -3.75 15.13 -2.44
CA HIS A 49 -2.31 14.93 -2.35
C HIS A 49 -1.53 15.47 -3.55
N TYR A 50 -2.19 16.11 -4.51
CA TYR A 50 -1.54 16.64 -5.71
C TYR A 50 -1.06 18.08 -5.57
N THR A 51 -0.83 18.58 -4.35
CA THR A 51 -0.16 19.85 -4.13
C THR A 51 1.36 19.66 -4.23
N ASN A 52 2.10 20.74 -4.54
CA ASN A 52 3.57 20.65 -4.62
C ASN A 52 4.19 20.15 -3.30
N GLN A 53 3.67 20.59 -2.17
CA GLN A 53 4.17 20.16 -0.86
C GLN A 53 3.84 18.67 -0.61
N GLY A 54 2.65 18.24 -0.99
CA GLY A 54 2.22 16.85 -0.85
C GLY A 54 3.07 15.93 -1.72
N ILE A 55 3.35 16.31 -2.96
CA ILE A 55 4.19 15.53 -3.88
C ILE A 55 5.61 15.39 -3.32
N ALA A 56 6.21 16.49 -2.83
CA ALA A 56 7.56 16.45 -2.27
C ALA A 56 7.64 15.55 -1.04
N HIS A 57 6.64 15.62 -0.16
CA HIS A 57 6.57 14.78 1.04
C HIS A 57 6.44 13.30 0.67
N ASP A 58 5.60 12.98 -0.32
CA ASP A 58 5.40 11.61 -0.80
C ASP A 58 6.67 11.05 -1.44
N GLU A 59 7.42 11.87 -2.18
CA GLU A 59 8.69 11.45 -2.78
C GLU A 59 9.72 11.13 -1.71
N GLU A 60 9.84 11.96 -0.68
CA GLU A 60 10.76 11.73 0.44
C GLU A 60 10.42 10.43 1.16
N ARG A 61 9.14 10.21 1.44
CA ARG A 61 8.62 9.02 2.09
C ARG A 61 8.91 7.76 1.27
N THR A 62 8.66 7.83 -0.04
CA THR A 62 8.95 6.74 -0.96
C THR A 62 10.43 6.38 -0.97
N LYS A 63 11.31 7.39 -0.98
CA LYS A 63 12.75 7.14 -0.94
C LYS A 63 13.19 6.44 0.33
N VAL A 64 12.60 6.81 1.48
CA VAL A 64 12.90 6.15 2.75
C VAL A 64 12.52 4.68 2.68
N PHE A 65 11.35 4.35 2.14
CA PHE A 65 10.93 2.96 1.98
C PHE A 65 11.82 2.21 1.00
N GLU A 66 12.13 2.80 -0.14
CA GLU A 66 12.98 2.16 -1.16
C GLU A 66 14.37 1.82 -0.65
N LYS A 67 14.95 2.67 0.20
CA LYS A 67 16.26 2.39 0.82
C LYS A 67 16.25 1.13 1.67
N GLN A 68 15.08 0.74 2.17
CA GLN A 68 14.93 -0.46 2.97
C GLN A 68 14.49 -1.67 2.14
N GLY A 69 14.49 -1.55 0.82
CA GLY A 69 14.07 -2.62 -0.07
C GLY A 69 12.56 -2.81 -0.13
N ILE A 70 11.81 -1.79 0.27
CA ILE A 70 10.34 -1.82 0.29
C ILE A 70 9.80 -1.16 -0.97
N TYR A 71 8.93 -1.88 -1.67
CA TYR A 71 8.20 -1.33 -2.82
C TYR A 71 6.91 -0.67 -2.35
N VAL A 72 6.59 0.50 -2.89
CA VAL A 72 5.36 1.23 -2.56
C VAL A 72 4.38 1.09 -3.73
N LEU A 73 3.24 0.47 -3.46
CA LEU A 73 2.16 0.30 -4.43
C LEU A 73 1.03 1.25 -4.05
N ARG A 74 0.69 2.16 -4.94
CA ARG A 74 -0.30 3.22 -4.68
C ARG A 74 -1.53 3.06 -5.53
N PHE A 75 -2.67 3.30 -4.92
CA PHE A 75 -3.96 3.40 -5.60
C PHE A 75 -4.64 4.69 -5.17
N LEU A 76 -5.50 5.22 -6.02
CA LEU A 76 -6.41 6.28 -5.61
C LEU A 76 -7.58 5.66 -4.85
N ASN A 77 -8.13 6.41 -3.89
CA ASN A 77 -9.36 5.98 -3.23
C ASN A 77 -10.46 5.67 -4.24
N LYS A 78 -10.52 6.44 -5.32
CA LYS A 78 -11.48 6.23 -6.41
C LYS A 78 -11.32 4.84 -7.06
N ASP A 79 -10.11 4.32 -7.17
CA ASP A 79 -9.87 2.99 -7.74
C ASP A 79 -10.52 1.91 -6.88
N VAL A 80 -10.46 2.05 -5.57
CA VAL A 80 -11.10 1.11 -4.65
C VAL A 80 -12.63 1.15 -4.81
N ASP A 81 -13.19 2.34 -5.01
CA ASP A 81 -14.63 2.50 -5.20
C ASP A 81 -15.11 1.96 -6.56
N ASP A 82 -14.33 2.22 -7.62
CA ASP A 82 -14.77 1.95 -8.99
C ASP A 82 -14.32 0.59 -9.53
N ASP A 83 -13.22 0.05 -9.03
CA ASP A 83 -12.64 -1.21 -9.53
C ASP A 83 -11.96 -2.00 -8.41
N PHE A 84 -12.74 -2.35 -7.41
CA PHE A 84 -12.23 -3.08 -6.24
C PHE A 84 -11.54 -4.38 -6.62
N ASP A 85 -12.15 -5.16 -7.53
CA ASP A 85 -11.58 -6.43 -7.96
C ASP A 85 -10.23 -6.24 -8.67
N GLY A 86 -10.11 -5.19 -9.48
CA GLY A 86 -8.85 -4.85 -10.15
C GLY A 86 -7.76 -4.48 -9.17
N VAL A 87 -8.09 -3.71 -8.12
CA VAL A 87 -7.16 -3.36 -7.05
C VAL A 87 -6.69 -4.64 -6.33
N CYS A 88 -7.62 -5.52 -5.97
CA CYS A 88 -7.28 -6.77 -5.28
C CYS A 88 -6.40 -7.67 -6.14
N ARG A 89 -6.70 -7.80 -7.44
CA ARG A 89 -5.88 -8.61 -8.35
C ARG A 89 -4.47 -8.04 -8.50
N MET A 90 -4.34 -6.72 -8.56
CA MET A 90 -3.04 -6.09 -8.66
C MET A 90 -2.21 -6.36 -7.39
N ILE A 91 -2.80 -6.19 -6.22
CA ILE A 91 -2.13 -6.46 -4.95
C ILE A 91 -1.68 -7.92 -4.89
N ASP A 92 -2.57 -8.85 -5.20
CA ASP A 92 -2.26 -10.29 -5.19
C ASP A 92 -1.10 -10.61 -6.14
N GLY A 93 -1.12 -10.07 -7.35
CA GLY A 93 -0.06 -10.28 -8.33
C GLY A 93 1.29 -9.74 -7.86
N VAL A 94 1.31 -8.54 -7.28
CA VAL A 94 2.55 -7.93 -6.78
C VAL A 94 3.10 -8.72 -5.60
N ILE A 95 2.25 -9.11 -4.65
CA ILE A 95 2.69 -9.90 -3.49
C ILE A 95 3.30 -11.23 -3.95
N ASN A 96 2.60 -11.95 -4.82
CA ASN A 96 3.09 -13.25 -5.30
C ASN A 96 4.43 -13.13 -6.02
N GLU A 97 4.58 -12.13 -6.86
CA GLU A 97 5.84 -11.92 -7.57
C GLU A 97 6.98 -11.54 -6.62
N ARG A 98 6.71 -10.64 -5.68
CA ARG A 98 7.74 -10.21 -4.74
C ARG A 98 8.16 -11.31 -3.78
N VAL A 99 7.20 -12.06 -3.24
CA VAL A 99 7.52 -13.19 -2.34
C VAL A 99 8.36 -14.24 -3.08
N LYS A 100 8.06 -14.51 -4.34
CA LYS A 100 8.79 -15.47 -5.18
C LYS A 100 10.24 -15.05 -5.42
N ASN A 101 10.50 -13.73 -5.54
CA ASN A 101 11.80 -13.19 -5.90
C ASN A 101 12.65 -12.74 -4.71
N LEU A 102 12.10 -12.70 -3.51
CA LEU A 102 12.86 -12.34 -2.30
C LEU A 102 13.54 -13.59 -1.71
N PRO A 103 14.77 -13.42 -1.18
CA PRO A 103 15.48 -14.54 -0.54
C PRO A 103 14.81 -15.02 0.74
#